data_92c26b24450294a55164834db9b92cf4
#
_entry.id   92c26b24450294a55164834db9b92cf4
#
_cell.length_a   1.000
_cell.length_b   1.000
_cell.length_c   1.000
_cell.angle_alpha   90.00
_cell.angle_beta   90.00
_cell.angle_gamma   90.00
#
_symmetry.space_group_name_H-M   'P 1'
#
loop_
_entity.id
_entity.type
_entity.pdbx_description
1 polymer ?
#
loop_
_entity_poly.entity_id
_entity_poly.type
_entity_poly.pdbx_seq_one_letter_code
_entity_poly.pdbx_strand_id
1 'polypeptide(L)'
;MKTIGFIDIHPNNSLCGQPCTYPDTGMHKDDPSAIYIFRETGNEYNHEMTLACNDQDAPADIDEFYVSIPAAMLDFRILNFPFSDREKIRRATPLELDTLTMADPDEIVFDTVILGSAEATVDVLVAYMRKDALHHILEALARRKIDPRVVTSIDLHTVIHAVRETSSGSGFSESVAGLLSNSLEWDVSRRVSAARLEISMPVINLRSGQLAYRKDAEKTKRALKMTVFMGILLAVVIHAGFFSQTIMMKQEAASIAREMRTAYNDIFPGDRKVIDELYQLKSHLREIKERSDALTGTDPLRFLVNLSQRMEQNVVYTDIHLEKGIIKMKAESRSMDDLAKIKVKLSEFLSDVSISDIRPVDQGKVLFTVVARDQLS
;
A
#
# COMPACT_ATOMS: atom_id res chain seq x y z
N MET A 1 1.83 -18.06 -29.26
CA MET A 1 3.07 -18.10 -30.07
C MET A 1 3.21 -16.73 -30.67
N LYS A 2 4.36 -16.11 -30.51
CA LYS A 2 4.59 -14.73 -30.95
C LYS A 2 5.44 -14.76 -32.22
N THR A 3 5.07 -13.96 -33.21
CA THR A 3 5.80 -13.84 -34.45
C THR A 3 6.57 -12.52 -34.48
N ILE A 4 7.87 -12.57 -34.69
CA ILE A 4 8.76 -11.42 -34.67
C ILE A 4 9.33 -11.20 -36.05
N GLY A 5 9.21 -9.97 -36.55
CA GLY A 5 9.86 -9.53 -37.79
C GLY A 5 11.15 -8.76 -37.46
N PHE A 6 12.27 -9.25 -37.97
CA PHE A 6 13.55 -8.56 -37.85
C PHE A 6 13.94 -7.99 -39.20
N ILE A 7 13.97 -6.66 -39.28
CA ILE A 7 14.28 -5.94 -40.53
C ILE A 7 15.76 -5.58 -40.51
N ASP A 8 16.47 -6.08 -41.48
CA ASP A 8 17.88 -5.79 -41.66
C ASP A 8 18.04 -4.78 -42.82
N ILE A 9 18.37 -3.55 -42.46
CA ILE A 9 18.53 -2.46 -43.42
C ILE A 9 19.93 -2.51 -43.96
N HIS A 10 20.05 -2.70 -45.26
CA HIS A 10 21.34 -2.69 -45.93
C HIS A 10 21.79 -1.27 -46.28
N PRO A 11 23.09 -0.92 -46.15
CA PRO A 11 23.59 0.46 -46.36
C PRO A 11 23.31 1.03 -47.75
N ASN A 12 23.14 0.15 -48.75
CA ASN A 12 22.89 0.55 -50.12
C ASN A 12 21.42 0.74 -50.50
N ASN A 13 20.51 0.52 -49.56
CA ASN A 13 19.09 0.54 -49.85
C ASN A 13 18.41 1.83 -49.31
N SER A 14 17.85 2.61 -50.23
CA SER A 14 17.10 3.83 -49.91
C SER A 14 15.72 3.48 -49.36
N LEU A 15 15.60 3.31 -48.05
CA LEU A 15 14.29 3.28 -47.39
C LEU A 15 13.50 4.58 -47.56
N CYS A 16 14.16 5.67 -47.97
CA CYS A 16 13.59 7.01 -48.04
C CYS A 16 13.51 7.62 -49.45
N GLY A 17 13.79 6.89 -50.50
CA GLY A 17 13.77 7.47 -51.84
C GLY A 17 14.82 8.55 -52.11
N GLN A 18 15.69 8.87 -51.15
CA GLN A 18 16.88 9.68 -51.32
C GLN A 18 18.11 8.82 -51.11
N PRO A 19 19.09 8.88 -52.06
CA PRO A 19 20.34 8.17 -51.83
C PRO A 19 21.00 8.73 -50.58
N CYS A 20 21.21 7.88 -49.55
CA CYS A 20 22.15 8.22 -48.50
C CYS A 20 23.50 8.43 -49.19
N THR A 21 23.94 9.67 -49.30
CA THR A 21 25.23 10.02 -49.90
C THR A 21 26.33 9.57 -48.92
N TYR A 22 26.73 8.32 -49.05
CA TYR A 22 27.97 7.81 -48.48
C TYR A 22 29.10 7.91 -49.49
N PRO A 23 30.32 8.20 -49.04
CA PRO A 23 31.48 8.15 -49.93
C PRO A 23 31.61 6.75 -50.51
N ASP A 24 31.89 6.71 -51.82
CA ASP A 24 32.02 5.57 -52.69
C ASP A 24 32.82 4.40 -52.08
N THR A 25 32.15 3.53 -51.36
CA THR A 25 32.70 2.23 -50.96
C THR A 25 32.12 1.20 -51.92
N GLY A 26 32.82 0.85 -52.96
CA GLY A 26 32.56 -0.06 -54.08
C GLY A 26 31.63 -1.28 -53.86
N MET A 27 30.55 -1.14 -53.16
CA MET A 27 29.58 -2.20 -52.79
C MET A 27 28.49 -2.34 -53.84
N HIS A 28 28.11 -3.57 -54.12
CA HIS A 28 27.04 -3.93 -55.05
C HIS A 28 25.71 -3.25 -54.68
N LYS A 29 25.14 -2.53 -55.66
CA LYS A 29 23.91 -1.72 -55.52
C LYS A 29 22.61 -2.51 -55.36
N ASP A 30 22.64 -3.84 -55.32
CA ASP A 30 21.49 -4.68 -55.62
C ASP A 30 21.00 -5.59 -54.47
N ASP A 31 21.57 -5.50 -53.23
CA ASP A 31 21.06 -6.32 -52.14
C ASP A 31 19.90 -5.63 -51.42
N PRO A 32 18.66 -6.13 -51.56
CA PRO A 32 17.52 -5.55 -50.92
C PRO A 32 17.60 -5.77 -49.41
N SER A 33 17.15 -4.77 -48.62
CA SER A 33 16.91 -4.98 -47.18
C SER A 33 16.05 -6.23 -46.97
N ALA A 34 16.37 -7.02 -45.98
CA ALA A 34 15.70 -8.29 -45.71
C ALA A 34 14.83 -8.21 -44.46
N ILE A 35 13.74 -8.95 -44.47
CA ILE A 35 12.91 -9.18 -43.27
C ILE A 35 13.04 -10.65 -42.90
N TYR A 36 13.67 -10.92 -41.78
CA TYR A 36 13.74 -12.25 -41.19
C TYR A 36 12.55 -12.47 -40.27
N ILE A 37 11.77 -13.50 -40.49
CA ILE A 37 10.61 -13.84 -39.67
C ILE A 37 10.98 -14.95 -38.71
N PHE A 38 10.80 -14.68 -37.41
CA PHE A 38 11.07 -15.63 -36.35
C PHE A 38 9.78 -15.96 -35.61
N ARG A 39 9.65 -17.22 -35.23
CA ARG A 39 8.59 -17.67 -34.32
C ARG A 39 9.14 -18.05 -32.96
N GLU A 40 8.54 -17.51 -31.93
CA GLU A 40 8.88 -17.83 -30.54
C GLU A 40 8.30 -19.20 -30.18
N THR A 41 9.16 -20.13 -29.76
CA THR A 41 8.79 -21.46 -29.28
C THR A 41 9.51 -21.72 -27.97
N GLY A 42 8.77 -21.52 -26.86
CA GLY A 42 9.38 -21.55 -25.52
C GLY A 42 10.33 -20.36 -25.33
N ASN A 43 11.61 -20.64 -25.12
CA ASN A 43 12.68 -19.63 -24.94
C ASN A 43 13.53 -19.41 -26.18
N GLU A 44 13.19 -20.04 -27.31
CA GLU A 44 13.99 -20.00 -28.55
C GLU A 44 13.20 -19.30 -29.65
N TYR A 45 13.95 -18.60 -30.51
CA TYR A 45 13.44 -17.96 -31.72
C TYR A 45 13.87 -18.76 -32.95
N ASN A 46 12.92 -19.39 -33.61
CA ASN A 46 13.17 -20.19 -34.79
C ASN A 46 12.92 -19.36 -36.06
N HIS A 47 13.92 -19.28 -36.94
CA HIS A 47 13.78 -18.63 -38.23
C HIS A 47 12.84 -19.44 -39.11
N GLU A 48 11.78 -18.82 -39.65
CA GLU A 48 10.81 -19.46 -40.56
C GLU A 48 11.05 -19.10 -42.01
N MET A 49 11.23 -17.83 -42.30
CA MET A 49 11.42 -17.36 -43.66
C MET A 49 12.16 -16.02 -43.72
N THR A 50 12.69 -15.75 -44.88
CA THR A 50 13.28 -14.45 -45.22
C THR A 50 12.50 -13.83 -46.38
N LEU A 51 12.06 -12.60 -46.20
CA LEU A 51 11.37 -11.82 -47.22
C LEU A 51 12.25 -10.65 -47.68
N ALA A 52 12.19 -10.31 -48.94
CA ALA A 52 12.79 -9.06 -49.41
C ALA A 52 11.93 -7.88 -48.91
N CYS A 53 12.57 -6.86 -48.36
CA CYS A 53 11.91 -5.63 -47.94
C CYS A 53 11.61 -4.75 -49.17
N ASN A 54 10.61 -5.15 -49.94
CA ASN A 54 10.10 -4.36 -51.05
C ASN A 54 9.17 -3.25 -50.55
N ASP A 55 8.71 -2.35 -51.43
CA ASP A 55 7.80 -1.24 -51.10
C ASP A 55 6.38 -1.67 -50.65
N GLN A 56 6.19 -2.95 -50.35
CA GLN A 56 4.93 -3.49 -49.85
C GLN A 56 4.78 -3.31 -48.33
N ASP A 57 3.52 -3.22 -47.88
CA ASP A 57 3.20 -3.21 -46.48
C ASP A 57 3.78 -4.44 -45.75
N ALA A 58 4.14 -4.27 -44.50
CA ALA A 58 4.59 -5.39 -43.67
C ALA A 58 3.54 -6.50 -43.62
N PRO A 59 3.95 -7.79 -43.53
CA PRO A 59 3.00 -8.88 -43.28
C PRO A 59 2.15 -8.63 -42.06
N ALA A 60 0.85 -8.87 -42.19
CA ALA A 60 -0.14 -8.55 -41.13
C ALA A 60 0.01 -9.41 -39.85
N ASP A 61 0.67 -10.55 -39.95
CA ASP A 61 0.77 -11.56 -38.90
C ASP A 61 1.99 -11.40 -37.97
N ILE A 62 2.66 -10.25 -38.02
CA ILE A 62 3.84 -9.97 -37.18
C ILE A 62 3.43 -9.17 -35.98
N ASP A 63 3.71 -9.71 -34.80
CA ASP A 63 3.36 -9.09 -33.47
C ASP A 63 4.30 -7.95 -33.10
N GLU A 64 5.61 -8.13 -33.35
CA GLU A 64 6.64 -7.16 -33.01
C GLU A 64 7.69 -7.07 -34.10
N PHE A 65 8.23 -5.85 -34.27
CA PHE A 65 9.33 -5.59 -35.19
C PHE A 65 10.60 -5.17 -34.45
N TYR A 66 11.72 -5.69 -34.92
CA TYR A 66 13.07 -5.25 -34.60
C TYR A 66 13.71 -4.74 -35.88
N VAL A 67 14.55 -3.72 -35.74
CA VAL A 67 15.21 -3.14 -36.90
C VAL A 67 16.70 -3.03 -36.63
N SER A 68 17.49 -3.58 -37.57
CA SER A 68 18.93 -3.36 -37.62
C SER A 68 19.23 -2.24 -38.59
N ILE A 69 19.93 -1.23 -38.16
CA ILE A 69 20.51 -0.21 -39.01
C ILE A 69 21.98 -0.51 -39.24
N PRO A 70 22.52 -0.20 -40.45
CA PRO A 70 23.92 -0.41 -40.73
C PRO A 70 24.82 0.35 -39.75
N ALA A 71 25.88 -0.28 -39.31
CA ALA A 71 26.84 0.39 -38.42
C ALA A 71 27.47 1.64 -39.03
N ALA A 72 27.53 1.72 -40.34
CA ALA A 72 27.99 2.90 -41.08
C ALA A 72 27.13 4.15 -40.86
N MET A 73 25.88 4.00 -40.33
CA MET A 73 24.98 5.10 -39.97
C MET A 73 25.17 5.54 -38.49
N LEU A 74 26.03 4.86 -37.77
CA LEU A 74 26.30 5.11 -36.37
C LEU A 74 27.70 5.72 -36.16
N ASP A 75 27.80 6.64 -35.26
CA ASP A 75 29.06 7.10 -34.74
C ASP A 75 29.40 6.34 -33.46
N PHE A 76 30.69 6.10 -33.23
CA PHE A 76 31.16 5.33 -32.08
C PHE A 76 32.19 6.11 -31.28
N ARG A 77 32.13 6.02 -29.97
CA ARG A 77 33.15 6.52 -29.03
C ARG A 77 33.36 5.52 -27.90
N ILE A 78 34.59 5.44 -27.43
CA ILE A 78 34.92 4.71 -26.22
C ILE A 78 35.14 5.71 -25.14
N LEU A 79 34.40 5.53 -24.05
CA LEU A 79 34.50 6.33 -22.85
C LEU A 79 34.95 5.45 -21.68
N ASN A 80 35.76 6.03 -20.79
CA ASN A 80 36.26 5.33 -19.63
C ASN A 80 35.60 5.92 -18.39
N PHE A 81 34.91 5.08 -17.65
CA PHE A 81 34.23 5.48 -16.41
C PHE A 81 34.84 4.82 -15.17
N PRO A 82 34.96 5.53 -14.03
CA PRO A 82 35.43 4.96 -12.78
C PRO A 82 34.38 4.15 -12.03
N PHE A 83 33.30 3.76 -12.68
CA PHE A 83 32.17 3.00 -12.12
C PHE A 83 31.54 2.11 -13.19
N SER A 84 30.95 0.98 -12.76
CA SER A 84 30.32 -0.03 -13.64
C SER A 84 28.78 0.02 -13.63
N ASP A 85 28.16 0.93 -12.88
CA ASP A 85 26.72 1.07 -12.81
C ASP A 85 26.17 1.64 -14.12
N ARG A 86 25.34 0.85 -14.82
CA ARG A 86 24.75 1.21 -16.13
C ARG A 86 23.95 2.52 -16.09
N GLU A 87 23.21 2.76 -15.00
CA GLU A 87 22.42 3.98 -14.87
C GLU A 87 23.30 5.22 -14.72
N LYS A 88 24.35 5.12 -13.93
CA LYS A 88 25.32 6.20 -13.77
C LYS A 88 26.07 6.48 -15.07
N ILE A 89 26.51 5.42 -15.78
CA ILE A 89 27.14 5.53 -17.10
C ILE A 89 26.19 6.27 -18.05
N ARG A 90 24.94 5.83 -18.16
CA ARG A 90 23.95 6.44 -19.06
C ARG A 90 23.68 7.91 -18.76
N ARG A 91 23.73 8.32 -17.47
CA ARG A 91 23.56 9.72 -17.08
C ARG A 91 24.81 10.58 -17.33
N ALA A 92 26.00 9.99 -17.20
CA ALA A 92 27.26 10.70 -17.42
C ALA A 92 27.62 10.82 -18.92
N THR A 93 27.22 9.83 -19.73
CA THR A 93 27.54 9.78 -21.18
C THR A 93 27.23 11.07 -21.95
N PRO A 94 26.07 11.76 -21.79
CA PRO A 94 25.82 13.01 -22.50
C PRO A 94 26.83 14.11 -22.19
N LEU A 95 27.30 14.22 -20.94
CA LEU A 95 28.29 15.21 -20.53
C LEU A 95 29.65 14.95 -21.17
N GLU A 96 30.04 13.67 -21.28
CA GLU A 96 31.29 13.30 -21.94
C GLU A 96 31.20 13.48 -23.45
N LEU A 97 30.03 13.16 -24.05
CA LEU A 97 29.81 13.35 -25.49
C LEU A 97 29.82 14.83 -25.90
N ASP A 98 29.31 15.74 -25.06
CA ASP A 98 29.30 17.19 -25.30
C ASP A 98 30.74 17.73 -25.56
N THR A 99 31.71 17.16 -24.87
CA THR A 99 33.10 17.54 -25.04
C THR A 99 33.78 16.94 -26.28
N LEU A 100 33.22 15.86 -26.83
CA LEU A 100 33.84 15.06 -27.88
C LEU A 100 33.15 15.16 -29.23
N THR A 101 31.93 15.69 -29.26
CA THR A 101 31.12 15.82 -30.45
C THR A 101 30.82 17.29 -30.74
N MET A 102 30.67 17.63 -32.04
CA MET A 102 30.20 18.97 -32.42
C MET A 102 28.68 19.12 -32.39
N ALA A 103 27.95 18.01 -32.15
CA ALA A 103 26.51 17.99 -32.10
C ALA A 103 26.04 18.21 -30.65
N ASP A 104 24.96 18.95 -30.45
CA ASP A 104 24.33 19.12 -29.17
C ASP A 104 23.87 17.74 -28.63
N PRO A 105 24.21 17.39 -27.39
CA PRO A 105 23.76 16.14 -26.75
C PRO A 105 22.24 15.95 -26.83
N ASP A 106 21.48 17.03 -26.88
CA ASP A 106 20.04 16.99 -27.04
C ASP A 106 19.58 16.63 -28.46
N GLU A 107 20.43 16.75 -29.46
CA GLU A 107 20.15 16.37 -30.83
C GLU A 107 20.58 14.94 -31.20
N ILE A 108 21.24 14.23 -30.30
CA ILE A 108 21.68 12.86 -30.51
C ILE A 108 20.86 11.86 -29.73
N VAL A 109 20.79 10.64 -30.27
CA VAL A 109 20.32 9.45 -29.54
C VAL A 109 21.49 8.49 -29.43
N PHE A 110 21.64 7.90 -28.27
CA PHE A 110 22.75 7.01 -27.98
C PHE A 110 22.31 5.82 -27.12
N ASP A 111 23.09 4.77 -27.17
CA ASP A 111 23.08 3.71 -26.18
C ASP A 111 24.50 3.26 -25.88
N THR A 112 24.68 2.52 -24.77
CA THR A 112 25.99 2.23 -24.19
C THR A 112 26.16 0.74 -23.97
N VAL A 113 27.35 0.23 -24.30
CA VAL A 113 27.72 -1.17 -24.11
C VAL A 113 29.01 -1.23 -23.30
N ILE A 114 28.97 -1.96 -22.20
CA ILE A 114 30.15 -2.22 -21.39
C ILE A 114 31.00 -3.27 -22.12
N LEU A 115 32.23 -2.91 -22.48
CA LEU A 115 33.17 -3.78 -23.19
C LEU A 115 33.97 -4.64 -22.20
N GLY A 116 34.52 -4.02 -21.17
CA GLY A 116 35.36 -4.66 -20.20
C GLY A 116 35.56 -3.79 -18.97
N SER A 117 36.14 -4.37 -17.93
CA SER A 117 36.55 -3.66 -16.72
C SER A 117 38.05 -3.86 -16.52
N ALA A 118 38.81 -2.76 -16.53
CA ALA A 118 40.20 -2.74 -16.10
C ALA A 118 40.23 -2.36 -14.60
N GLU A 119 41.36 -2.58 -13.90
CA GLU A 119 41.50 -2.52 -12.43
C GLU A 119 40.80 -1.35 -11.73
N ALA A 120 40.61 -0.20 -12.37
CA ALA A 120 39.96 0.99 -11.78
C ALA A 120 38.93 1.65 -12.68
N THR A 121 38.78 1.23 -13.92
CA THR A 121 37.91 1.87 -14.92
C THR A 121 37.16 0.86 -15.74
N VAL A 122 36.04 1.28 -16.29
CA VAL A 122 35.18 0.46 -17.18
C VAL A 122 35.18 1.11 -18.55
N ASP A 123 35.53 0.33 -19.55
CA ASP A 123 35.49 0.75 -20.95
C ASP A 123 34.09 0.57 -21.50
N VAL A 124 33.52 1.66 -22.00
CA VAL A 124 32.15 1.70 -22.50
C VAL A 124 32.14 2.16 -23.94
N LEU A 125 31.63 1.33 -24.82
CA LEU A 125 31.31 1.73 -26.19
C LEU A 125 30.01 2.50 -26.20
N VAL A 126 30.04 3.73 -26.71
CA VAL A 126 28.87 4.55 -26.95
C VAL A 126 28.60 4.52 -28.48
N ALA A 127 27.45 4.01 -28.85
CA ALA A 127 26.93 4.08 -30.21
C ALA A 127 25.85 5.18 -30.26
N TYR A 128 26.02 6.13 -31.16
CA TYR A 128 25.11 7.25 -31.26
C TYR A 128 24.83 7.67 -32.68
N MET A 129 23.73 8.38 -32.88
CA MET A 129 23.39 9.00 -34.17
C MET A 129 22.52 10.23 -33.92
N ARG A 130 22.30 11.04 -34.94
CA ARG A 130 21.42 12.21 -34.85
C ARG A 130 19.97 11.78 -34.73
N LYS A 131 19.20 12.47 -33.86
CA LYS A 131 17.76 12.22 -33.65
C LYS A 131 16.95 12.37 -34.95
N ASP A 132 17.27 13.39 -35.75
CA ASP A 132 16.60 13.61 -37.01
C ASP A 132 16.78 12.43 -37.97
N ALA A 133 17.98 11.88 -38.07
CA ALA A 133 18.25 10.71 -38.89
C ALA A 133 17.44 9.49 -38.44
N LEU A 134 17.42 9.21 -37.14
CA LEU A 134 16.59 8.12 -36.62
C LEU A 134 15.09 8.38 -36.82
N HIS A 135 14.67 9.62 -36.66
CA HIS A 135 13.27 10.02 -36.85
C HIS A 135 12.83 9.75 -38.31
N HIS A 136 13.65 10.12 -39.30
CA HIS A 136 13.37 9.84 -40.70
C HIS A 136 13.27 8.34 -41.00
N ILE A 137 14.13 7.53 -40.41
CA ILE A 137 14.06 6.06 -40.54
C ILE A 137 12.75 5.55 -39.97
N LEU A 138 12.38 6.00 -38.75
CA LEU A 138 11.14 5.59 -38.07
C LEU A 138 9.89 6.04 -38.86
N GLU A 139 9.89 7.23 -39.43
CA GLU A 139 8.81 7.72 -40.29
C GLU A 139 8.67 6.88 -41.58
N ALA A 140 9.79 6.52 -42.22
CA ALA A 140 9.77 5.67 -43.41
C ALA A 140 9.18 4.28 -43.09
N LEU A 141 9.55 3.71 -41.93
CA LEU A 141 9.00 2.45 -41.46
C LEU A 141 7.50 2.58 -41.09
N ALA A 142 7.11 3.69 -40.42
CA ALA A 142 5.73 3.94 -40.05
C ALA A 142 4.79 4.05 -41.27
N ARG A 143 5.26 4.60 -42.41
CA ARG A 143 4.49 4.63 -43.67
C ARG A 143 4.16 3.22 -44.17
N ARG A 144 4.99 2.23 -43.81
CA ARG A 144 4.80 0.79 -44.12
C ARG A 144 4.09 0.05 -42.98
N LYS A 145 3.51 0.76 -42.01
CA LYS A 145 2.85 0.22 -40.79
C LYS A 145 3.78 -0.55 -39.85
N ILE A 146 5.08 -0.30 -39.96
CA ILE A 146 6.12 -0.90 -39.14
C ILE A 146 6.48 0.07 -38.00
N ASP A 147 6.29 -0.36 -36.76
CA ASP A 147 6.72 0.38 -35.58
C ASP A 147 7.65 -0.52 -34.75
N PRO A 148 8.98 -0.39 -34.96
CA PRO A 148 9.93 -1.29 -34.33
C PRO A 148 10.00 -1.07 -32.81
N ARG A 149 10.04 -2.16 -32.06
CA ARG A 149 10.25 -2.13 -30.62
C ARG A 149 11.68 -1.77 -30.25
N VAL A 150 12.63 -2.26 -31.01
CA VAL A 150 14.07 -2.07 -30.83
C VAL A 150 14.67 -1.62 -32.15
N VAL A 151 15.56 -0.64 -32.09
CA VAL A 151 16.43 -0.24 -33.18
C VAL A 151 17.86 -0.52 -32.74
N THR A 152 18.49 -1.48 -33.39
CA THR A 152 19.83 -1.99 -33.09
C THR A 152 20.72 -1.99 -34.32
N SER A 153 21.89 -2.57 -34.22
CA SER A 153 22.76 -2.89 -35.39
C SER A 153 23.37 -4.27 -35.22
N ILE A 154 23.02 -5.18 -36.13
CA ILE A 154 23.60 -6.53 -36.15
C ILE A 154 25.14 -6.48 -36.27
N ASP A 155 25.65 -5.53 -37.03
CA ASP A 155 27.09 -5.38 -37.28
C ASP A 155 27.86 -5.18 -35.97
N LEU A 156 27.24 -4.54 -34.97
CA LEU A 156 27.86 -4.34 -33.65
C LEU A 156 28.02 -5.62 -32.84
N HIS A 157 27.16 -6.60 -33.07
CA HIS A 157 27.24 -7.85 -32.32
C HIS A 157 28.60 -8.55 -32.51
N THR A 158 29.11 -8.54 -33.72
CA THR A 158 30.45 -9.08 -34.05
C THR A 158 31.55 -8.29 -33.40
N VAL A 159 31.47 -6.97 -33.54
CA VAL A 159 32.48 -6.07 -33.01
C VAL A 159 32.64 -6.26 -31.51
N ILE A 160 31.51 -6.31 -30.78
CA ILE A 160 31.54 -6.45 -29.34
C ILE A 160 32.05 -7.83 -28.90
N HIS A 161 31.68 -8.89 -29.65
CA HIS A 161 32.18 -10.22 -29.36
C HIS A 161 33.69 -10.31 -29.56
N ALA A 162 34.18 -9.80 -30.70
CA ALA A 162 35.59 -9.77 -31.00
C ALA A 162 36.41 -8.91 -30.03
N VAL A 163 35.85 -7.77 -29.59
CA VAL A 163 36.49 -6.90 -28.61
C VAL A 163 36.57 -7.52 -27.24
N ARG A 164 35.55 -8.22 -26.80
CA ARG A 164 35.56 -8.96 -25.52
C ARG A 164 36.58 -10.09 -25.52
N GLU A 165 36.85 -10.70 -26.68
CA GLU A 165 37.85 -11.77 -26.82
C GLU A 165 39.29 -11.21 -26.90
N THR A 166 39.46 -10.00 -27.42
CA THR A 166 40.79 -9.41 -27.66
C THR A 166 41.33 -8.58 -26.50
N SER A 167 40.64 -8.57 -25.35
CA SER A 167 40.92 -7.75 -24.18
C SER A 167 42.33 -7.20 -24.10
N SER A 168 42.42 -5.89 -24.29
CA SER A 168 43.46 -4.92 -23.94
C SER A 168 44.26 -4.29 -25.07
N GLY A 169 44.10 -3.01 -25.21
CA GLY A 169 45.16 -2.17 -25.80
C GLY A 169 44.68 -1.18 -26.88
N SER A 170 45.46 -0.20 -27.05
CA SER A 170 45.38 1.05 -27.80
C SER A 170 45.13 0.97 -29.34
N GLY A 171 44.73 -0.18 -29.87
CA GLY A 171 44.42 -0.35 -31.27
C GLY A 171 42.92 -0.50 -31.61
N PHE A 172 42.05 -0.17 -30.66
CA PHE A 172 40.62 -0.44 -30.74
C PHE A 172 39.90 0.27 -31.90
N SER A 173 40.22 1.52 -32.21
CA SER A 173 39.56 2.29 -33.26
C SER A 173 39.76 1.73 -34.64
N GLU A 174 40.98 1.30 -34.97
CA GLU A 174 41.27 0.65 -36.28
C GLU A 174 40.71 -0.76 -36.37
N SER A 175 40.72 -1.50 -35.26
CA SER A 175 40.15 -2.84 -35.18
C SER A 175 38.63 -2.82 -35.36
N VAL A 176 37.93 -1.83 -34.80
CA VAL A 176 36.48 -1.66 -34.95
C VAL A 176 36.12 -1.36 -36.41
N ALA A 177 36.82 -0.45 -37.06
CA ALA A 177 36.54 -0.12 -38.46
C ALA A 177 36.76 -1.33 -39.40
N GLY A 178 37.82 -2.12 -39.15
CA GLY A 178 38.06 -3.36 -39.90
C GLY A 178 37.01 -4.44 -39.69
N LEU A 179 36.57 -4.60 -38.45
CA LEU A 179 35.51 -5.57 -38.10
C LEU A 179 34.14 -5.17 -38.65
N LEU A 180 33.82 -3.88 -38.65
CA LEU A 180 32.59 -3.36 -39.25
C LEU A 180 32.58 -3.54 -40.75
N SER A 181 33.72 -3.35 -41.45
CA SER A 181 33.83 -3.60 -42.90
C SER A 181 33.60 -5.07 -43.24
N ASN A 182 34.12 -5.98 -42.40
CA ASN A 182 33.94 -7.42 -42.61
C ASN A 182 32.49 -7.91 -42.35
N SER A 183 31.71 -7.19 -41.52
CA SER A 183 30.31 -7.58 -41.24
C SER A 183 29.39 -7.37 -42.44
N LEU A 184 29.77 -6.51 -43.35
CA LEU A 184 29.02 -6.24 -44.59
C LEU A 184 29.11 -7.39 -45.64
N GLU A 185 30.16 -8.22 -45.53
CA GLU A 185 30.36 -9.39 -46.37
C GLU A 185 29.70 -10.69 -45.86
N TRP A 186 28.89 -10.57 -44.80
CA TRP A 186 28.29 -11.75 -44.19
C TRP A 186 27.24 -12.40 -45.07
N ASP A 187 27.32 -13.72 -45.12
CA ASP A 187 26.28 -14.57 -45.69
C ASP A 187 24.97 -14.43 -44.90
N VAL A 188 23.84 -14.58 -45.58
CA VAL A 188 22.48 -14.48 -45.00
C VAL A 188 22.31 -15.34 -43.75
N SER A 189 22.90 -16.54 -43.74
CA SER A 189 22.82 -17.44 -42.58
C SER A 189 23.47 -16.87 -41.31
N ARG A 190 24.58 -16.15 -41.42
CA ARG A 190 25.24 -15.45 -40.33
C ARG A 190 24.40 -14.27 -39.85
N ARG A 191 23.83 -13.49 -40.77
CA ARG A 191 22.96 -12.35 -40.43
C ARG A 191 21.70 -12.82 -39.72
N VAL A 192 21.07 -13.92 -40.14
CA VAL A 192 19.93 -14.54 -39.46
C VAL A 192 20.31 -15.00 -38.06
N SER A 193 21.49 -15.61 -37.92
CA SER A 193 21.97 -16.05 -36.60
C SER A 193 22.21 -14.86 -35.65
N ALA A 194 22.81 -13.78 -36.14
CA ALA A 194 23.00 -12.55 -35.38
C ALA A 194 21.67 -11.87 -35.05
N ALA A 195 20.70 -11.82 -35.97
CA ALA A 195 19.36 -11.31 -35.74
C ALA A 195 18.64 -12.07 -34.62
N ARG A 196 18.78 -13.42 -34.58
CA ARG A 196 18.25 -14.25 -33.48
C ARG A 196 18.82 -13.84 -32.12
N LEU A 197 20.12 -13.58 -32.07
CA LEU A 197 20.78 -13.13 -30.82
C LEU A 197 20.31 -11.74 -30.41
N GLU A 198 20.19 -10.81 -31.37
CA GLU A 198 19.68 -9.46 -31.13
C GLU A 198 18.22 -9.46 -30.65
N ILE A 199 17.37 -10.35 -31.12
CA ILE A 199 16.00 -10.51 -30.58
C ILE A 199 16.03 -10.96 -29.12
N SER A 200 16.91 -11.90 -28.80
CA SER A 200 17.02 -12.44 -27.45
C SER A 200 17.64 -11.44 -26.47
N MET A 201 18.69 -10.76 -26.89
CA MET A 201 19.50 -9.85 -26.10
C MET A 201 20.07 -8.73 -26.97
N PRO A 202 19.30 -7.68 -27.22
CA PRO A 202 19.78 -6.57 -28.06
C PRO A 202 21.00 -5.93 -27.42
N VAL A 203 22.02 -5.73 -28.24
CA VAL A 203 23.28 -5.12 -27.82
C VAL A 203 23.07 -3.67 -27.51
N ILE A 204 22.36 -2.94 -28.36
CA ILE A 204 21.95 -1.56 -28.20
C ILE A 204 20.46 -1.40 -28.50
N ASN A 205 19.87 -0.35 -27.99
CA ASN A 205 18.54 0.09 -28.37
C ASN A 205 18.48 1.62 -28.46
N LEU A 206 18.51 2.12 -29.67
CA LEU A 206 18.47 3.56 -29.94
C LEU A 206 17.09 4.17 -29.74
N ARG A 207 16.03 3.35 -29.56
CA ARG A 207 14.70 3.85 -29.22
C ARG A 207 14.61 4.25 -27.74
N SER A 208 15.22 5.39 -27.43
CA SER A 208 15.26 5.94 -26.08
C SER A 208 14.61 7.33 -25.99
N GLY A 209 14.28 7.78 -24.81
CA GLY A 209 13.75 9.11 -24.54
C GLY A 209 12.45 9.41 -25.30
N GLN A 210 12.45 10.46 -26.12
CA GLN A 210 11.30 10.89 -26.91
C GLN A 210 10.91 9.90 -28.00
N LEU A 211 11.88 9.15 -28.53
CA LEU A 211 11.71 8.13 -29.57
C LEU A 211 11.42 6.74 -29.01
N ALA A 212 11.25 6.60 -27.69
CA ALA A 212 10.98 5.33 -27.06
C ALA A 212 9.70 4.66 -27.59
N TYR A 213 9.70 3.33 -27.67
CA TYR A 213 8.54 2.55 -28.08
C TYR A 213 7.37 2.70 -27.10
N ARG A 214 6.24 3.21 -27.58
CA ARG A 214 5.12 3.61 -26.72
C ARG A 214 4.00 2.59 -26.62
N LYS A 215 3.91 1.62 -27.51
CA LYS A 215 2.81 0.62 -27.48
C LYS A 215 2.73 -0.16 -26.16
N ASP A 216 3.88 -0.54 -25.61
CA ASP A 216 3.91 -1.25 -24.33
C ASP A 216 3.52 -0.31 -23.17
N ALA A 217 3.95 0.94 -23.23
CA ALA A 217 3.55 1.96 -22.25
C ALA A 217 2.05 2.28 -22.32
N GLU A 218 1.46 2.29 -23.52
CA GLU A 218 0.03 2.48 -23.71
C GLU A 218 -0.79 1.30 -23.23
N LYS A 219 -0.34 0.05 -23.49
CA LYS A 219 -0.96 -1.16 -22.94
C LYS A 219 -0.93 -1.15 -21.41
N THR A 220 0.22 -0.82 -20.83
CA THR A 220 0.38 -0.70 -19.38
C THR A 220 -0.50 0.42 -18.80
N LYS A 221 -0.58 1.57 -19.45
CA LYS A 221 -1.48 2.66 -19.04
C LYS A 221 -2.95 2.25 -19.09
N ARG A 222 -3.38 1.50 -20.13
CA ARG A 222 -4.75 0.98 -20.23
C ARG A 222 -5.04 -0.04 -19.12
N ALA A 223 -4.12 -0.99 -18.89
CA ALA A 223 -4.23 -1.94 -17.80
C ALA A 223 -4.29 -1.24 -16.44
N LEU A 224 -3.43 -0.25 -16.19
CA LEU A 224 -3.43 0.55 -14.97
C LEU A 224 -4.75 1.31 -14.78
N LYS A 225 -5.25 1.96 -15.84
CA LYS A 225 -6.57 2.64 -15.79
C LYS A 225 -7.69 1.68 -15.43
N MET A 226 -7.68 0.47 -16.00
CA MET A 226 -8.68 -0.55 -15.70
C MET A 226 -8.56 -1.04 -14.26
N THR A 227 -7.35 -1.25 -13.75
CA THR A 227 -7.11 -1.64 -12.34
C THR A 227 -7.57 -0.56 -11.37
N VAL A 228 -7.27 0.71 -11.65
CA VAL A 228 -7.73 1.85 -10.84
C VAL A 228 -9.25 1.95 -10.86
N PHE A 229 -9.88 1.78 -12.01
CA PHE A 229 -11.34 1.79 -12.12
C PHE A 229 -11.98 0.67 -11.30
N MET A 230 -11.45 -0.56 -11.38
CA MET A 230 -11.90 -1.68 -10.55
C MET A 230 -11.72 -1.42 -9.06
N GLY A 231 -10.61 -0.79 -8.67
CA GLY A 231 -10.35 -0.38 -7.29
C GLY A 231 -11.38 0.62 -6.77
N ILE A 232 -11.73 1.63 -7.59
CA ILE A 232 -12.76 2.61 -7.25
C ILE A 232 -14.12 1.93 -7.12
N LEU A 233 -14.48 1.04 -8.05
CA LEU A 233 -15.74 0.30 -8.01
C LEU A 233 -15.85 -0.53 -6.73
N LEU A 234 -14.79 -1.24 -6.36
CA LEU A 234 -14.73 -2.01 -5.11
C LEU A 234 -14.89 -1.10 -3.89
N ALA A 235 -14.22 0.04 -3.87
CA ALA A 235 -14.36 1.02 -2.78
C ALA A 235 -15.80 1.53 -2.64
N VAL A 236 -16.48 1.81 -3.76
CA VAL A 236 -17.89 2.24 -3.76
C VAL A 236 -18.79 1.14 -3.19
N VAL A 237 -18.58 -0.13 -3.56
CA VAL A 237 -19.38 -1.26 -3.04
C VAL A 237 -19.17 -1.41 -1.53
N ILE A 238 -17.94 -1.32 -1.05
CA ILE A 238 -17.63 -1.38 0.38
C ILE A 238 -18.32 -0.23 1.12
N HIS A 239 -18.20 0.99 0.62
CA HIS A 239 -18.85 2.16 1.24
C HIS A 239 -20.37 2.06 1.25
N ALA A 240 -20.98 1.56 0.17
CA ALA A 240 -22.41 1.32 0.12
C ALA A 240 -22.86 0.28 1.15
N GLY A 241 -22.07 -0.78 1.36
CA GLY A 241 -22.31 -1.77 2.42
C GLY A 241 -22.28 -1.16 3.82
N PHE A 242 -21.26 -0.37 4.15
CA PHE A 242 -21.17 0.33 5.44
C PHE A 242 -22.30 1.34 5.63
N PHE A 243 -22.67 2.06 4.58
CA PHE A 243 -23.74 3.02 4.63
C PHE A 243 -25.10 2.34 4.89
N SER A 244 -25.36 1.21 4.23
CA SER A 244 -26.55 0.38 4.45
C SER A 244 -26.64 -0.12 5.89
N GLN A 245 -25.53 -0.67 6.45
CA GLN A 245 -25.48 -1.10 7.84
C GLN A 245 -25.75 0.05 8.83
N THR A 246 -25.18 1.23 8.57
CA THR A 246 -25.39 2.40 9.42
C THR A 246 -26.86 2.85 9.42
N ILE A 247 -27.54 2.77 8.28
CA ILE A 247 -28.98 3.08 8.18
C ILE A 247 -29.79 2.06 8.95
N MET A 248 -29.53 0.76 8.76
CA MET A 248 -30.21 -0.31 9.50
C MET A 248 -30.06 -0.16 11.03
N MET A 249 -28.86 0.05 11.52
CA MET A 249 -28.60 0.29 12.95
C MET A 249 -29.37 1.52 13.49
N LYS A 250 -29.43 2.60 12.70
CA LYS A 250 -30.23 3.79 13.11
C LYS A 250 -31.72 3.51 13.14
N GLN A 251 -32.24 2.70 12.21
CA GLN A 251 -33.65 2.31 12.21
C GLN A 251 -33.98 1.41 13.40
N GLU A 252 -33.12 0.41 13.69
CA GLU A 252 -33.28 -0.44 14.87
C GLU A 252 -33.20 0.37 16.18
N ALA A 253 -32.24 1.26 16.33
CA ALA A 253 -32.16 2.14 17.48
C ALA A 253 -33.39 3.03 17.63
N ALA A 254 -33.94 3.54 16.54
CA ALA A 254 -35.17 4.34 16.54
C ALA A 254 -36.41 3.52 16.87
N SER A 255 -36.47 2.23 16.46
CA SER A 255 -37.58 1.34 16.85
C SER A 255 -37.55 0.99 18.33
N ILE A 256 -36.37 0.64 18.85
CA ILE A 256 -36.18 0.36 20.30
C ILE A 256 -36.52 1.59 21.14
N ALA A 257 -36.08 2.79 20.72
CA ALA A 257 -36.43 4.02 21.42
C ALA A 257 -37.96 4.29 21.45
N ARG A 258 -38.66 3.98 20.34
CA ARG A 258 -40.13 4.08 20.33
C ARG A 258 -40.81 3.07 21.24
N GLU A 259 -40.36 1.81 21.22
CA GLU A 259 -40.88 0.77 22.11
C GLU A 259 -40.64 1.11 23.58
N MET A 260 -39.46 1.57 23.95
CA MET A 260 -39.15 2.04 25.28
C MET A 260 -40.07 3.19 25.71
N ARG A 261 -40.32 4.15 24.81
CA ARG A 261 -41.19 5.28 25.09
C ARG A 261 -42.65 4.84 25.30
N THR A 262 -43.10 3.89 24.50
CA THR A 262 -44.47 3.31 24.63
C THR A 262 -44.58 2.58 25.97
N ALA A 263 -43.65 1.69 26.29
CA ALA A 263 -43.63 0.98 27.56
C ALA A 263 -43.54 1.91 28.78
N TYR A 264 -42.73 2.97 28.67
CA TYR A 264 -42.64 3.98 29.75
C TYR A 264 -43.97 4.71 29.97
N ASN A 265 -44.62 5.17 28.89
CA ASN A 265 -45.92 5.85 28.96
C ASN A 265 -47.04 4.94 29.49
N ASP A 266 -47.00 3.64 29.22
CA ASP A 266 -47.95 2.68 29.74
C ASP A 266 -47.81 2.51 31.26
N ILE A 267 -46.61 2.57 31.80
CA ILE A 267 -46.33 2.43 33.22
C ILE A 267 -46.53 3.75 33.97
N PHE A 268 -46.18 4.90 33.35
CA PHE A 268 -46.25 6.23 33.96
C PHE A 268 -47.10 7.23 33.14
N PRO A 269 -48.42 7.04 33.06
CA PRO A 269 -49.31 7.87 32.23
C PRO A 269 -49.39 9.35 32.68
N GLY A 270 -48.82 9.70 33.82
CA GLY A 270 -48.84 11.06 34.37
C GLY A 270 -47.71 11.97 33.96
N ASP A 271 -46.66 11.43 33.34
CA ASP A 271 -45.46 12.21 32.97
C ASP A 271 -45.68 12.91 31.64
N ARG A 272 -45.93 14.22 31.67
CA ARG A 272 -46.22 15.04 30.49
C ARG A 272 -45.00 15.32 29.57
N LYS A 273 -43.76 15.10 30.01
CA LYS A 273 -42.57 15.45 29.26
C LYS A 273 -41.44 14.46 29.51
N VAL A 274 -41.32 13.48 28.63
CA VAL A 274 -40.27 12.48 28.68
C VAL A 274 -39.09 13.01 27.83
N ILE A 275 -37.98 13.34 28.47
CA ILE A 275 -36.76 13.85 27.84
C ILE A 275 -35.76 12.68 27.65
N ASP A 276 -35.65 11.83 28.68
CA ASP A 276 -34.79 10.64 28.68
C ASP A 276 -35.50 9.56 29.50
N GLU A 277 -36.05 8.58 28.81
CA GLU A 277 -36.86 7.52 29.40
C GLU A 277 -36.06 6.69 30.41
N LEU A 278 -34.78 6.46 30.13
CA LEU A 278 -33.91 5.63 30.95
C LEU A 278 -33.51 6.33 32.23
N TYR A 279 -33.26 7.63 32.15
CA TYR A 279 -32.93 8.44 33.31
C TYR A 279 -34.14 8.61 34.23
N GLN A 280 -35.31 8.89 33.67
CA GLN A 280 -36.54 9.04 34.42
C GLN A 280 -36.97 7.72 35.08
N LEU A 281 -36.87 6.59 34.36
CA LEU A 281 -37.13 5.27 34.95
C LEU A 281 -36.19 4.97 36.12
N LYS A 282 -34.88 5.28 35.99
CA LYS A 282 -33.93 5.15 37.12
C LYS A 282 -34.29 6.02 38.28
N SER A 283 -34.77 7.25 38.03
CA SER A 283 -35.19 8.17 39.09
C SER A 283 -36.40 7.62 39.84
N HIS A 284 -37.42 7.16 39.15
CA HIS A 284 -38.60 6.54 39.75
C HIS A 284 -38.27 5.26 40.52
N LEU A 285 -37.43 4.40 39.97
CA LEU A 285 -36.95 3.20 40.66
C LEU A 285 -36.20 3.56 41.96
N ARG A 286 -35.41 4.61 41.94
CA ARG A 286 -34.69 5.09 43.13
C ARG A 286 -35.67 5.62 44.18
N GLU A 287 -36.67 6.37 43.76
CA GLU A 287 -37.69 6.90 44.69
C GLU A 287 -38.52 5.76 45.28
N ILE A 288 -38.94 4.77 44.51
CA ILE A 288 -39.64 3.59 44.99
C ILE A 288 -38.75 2.80 45.95
N LYS A 289 -37.48 2.64 45.65
CA LYS A 289 -36.53 1.94 46.50
C LYS A 289 -36.32 2.68 47.82
N GLU A 290 -36.15 4.01 47.80
CA GLU A 290 -36.03 4.82 48.99
C GLU A 290 -37.32 4.76 49.88
N ARG A 291 -38.49 4.74 49.24
CA ARG A 291 -39.76 4.51 49.97
C ARG A 291 -39.87 3.08 50.52
N SER A 292 -39.46 2.07 49.81
CA SER A 292 -39.41 0.68 50.23
C SER A 292 -38.44 0.51 51.42
N ASP A 293 -37.24 1.07 51.30
CA ASP A 293 -36.22 1.01 52.38
C ASP A 293 -36.69 1.74 53.64
N ALA A 294 -37.52 2.79 53.48
CA ALA A 294 -38.15 3.47 54.63
C ALA A 294 -39.27 2.65 55.27
N LEU A 295 -39.97 1.82 54.49
CA LEU A 295 -41.06 0.97 54.98
C LEU A 295 -40.58 -0.39 55.51
N THR A 296 -39.45 -0.92 54.98
CA THR A 296 -38.86 -2.21 55.42
C THR A 296 -37.80 -2.06 56.49
N GLY A 297 -37.54 -0.82 56.93
CA GLY A 297 -36.75 -0.57 58.13
C GLY A 297 -37.42 -1.17 59.39
N THR A 298 -36.65 -1.40 60.43
CA THR A 298 -37.09 -1.93 61.74
C THR A 298 -38.46 -1.35 62.12
N ASP A 299 -39.48 -2.17 62.39
CA ASP A 299 -40.76 -1.74 62.82
C ASP A 299 -40.60 -1.07 64.19
N PRO A 300 -40.75 0.26 64.31
CA PRO A 300 -40.49 1.00 65.57
C PRO A 300 -41.37 0.52 66.74
N LEU A 301 -42.62 0.14 66.43
CA LEU A 301 -43.53 -0.31 67.46
C LEU A 301 -43.11 -1.67 68.03
N ARG A 302 -42.77 -2.60 67.14
CA ARG A 302 -42.29 -3.94 67.52
C ARG A 302 -40.99 -3.86 68.32
N PHE A 303 -40.07 -2.99 67.88
CA PHE A 303 -38.85 -2.74 68.62
C PHE A 303 -39.11 -2.20 70.02
N LEU A 304 -39.94 -1.18 70.19
CA LEU A 304 -40.29 -0.58 71.49
C LEU A 304 -40.98 -1.59 72.37
N VAL A 305 -41.87 -2.42 71.88
CA VAL A 305 -42.52 -3.48 72.64
C VAL A 305 -41.48 -4.48 73.13
N ASN A 306 -40.57 -4.97 72.25
CA ASN A 306 -39.51 -5.88 72.66
C ASN A 306 -38.58 -5.25 73.75
N LEU A 307 -38.23 -3.98 73.57
CA LEU A 307 -37.39 -3.25 74.48
C LEU A 307 -38.07 -3.14 75.85
N SER A 308 -39.38 -2.78 75.89
CA SER A 308 -40.13 -2.60 77.15
C SER A 308 -40.36 -3.92 77.91
N GLN A 309 -40.50 -5.03 77.19
CA GLN A 309 -40.76 -6.36 77.80
C GLN A 309 -39.51 -7.00 78.40
N ARG A 310 -38.31 -6.68 77.84
CA ARG A 310 -37.07 -7.41 78.19
C ARG A 310 -36.13 -6.61 79.11
N MET A 311 -36.39 -5.32 79.34
CA MET A 311 -35.52 -4.46 80.16
C MET A 311 -36.02 -4.28 81.57
N GLU A 312 -35.05 -4.22 82.48
CA GLU A 312 -35.32 -3.95 83.94
C GLU A 312 -35.66 -2.50 84.17
N GLN A 313 -36.43 -2.26 85.28
CA GLN A 313 -36.93 -0.93 85.69
C GLN A 313 -35.83 0.09 86.09
N ASN A 314 -34.55 -0.32 86.04
CA ASN A 314 -33.42 0.52 86.47
C ASN A 314 -32.73 1.31 85.31
N VAL A 315 -33.25 1.24 84.09
CA VAL A 315 -32.70 1.92 82.91
C VAL A 315 -33.76 2.83 82.30
N VAL A 316 -33.40 4.06 82.07
CA VAL A 316 -34.29 5.05 81.43
C VAL A 316 -33.70 5.42 80.06
N TYR A 317 -34.42 5.09 78.97
CA TYR A 317 -34.05 5.51 77.64
C TYR A 317 -34.58 6.90 77.37
N THR A 318 -33.69 7.84 77.04
CA THR A 318 -34.03 9.24 76.81
C THR A 318 -34.19 9.61 75.35
N ASP A 319 -33.53 8.87 74.51
CA ASP A 319 -33.51 9.15 73.05
C ASP A 319 -33.31 7.84 72.27
N ILE A 320 -34.14 7.57 71.26
CA ILE A 320 -34.07 6.37 70.41
C ILE A 320 -34.20 6.78 69.01
N HIS A 321 -33.11 6.58 68.25
CA HIS A 321 -33.03 6.80 66.83
C HIS A 321 -32.95 5.47 66.08
N LEU A 322 -33.84 5.27 65.10
CA LEU A 322 -33.89 4.10 64.21
C LEU A 322 -33.67 4.57 62.77
N GLU A 323 -32.56 4.20 62.20
CA GLU A 323 -32.24 4.57 60.81
C GLU A 323 -31.57 3.41 60.07
N LYS A 324 -32.18 2.93 58.98
CA LYS A 324 -31.62 1.90 58.12
C LYS A 324 -31.11 0.64 58.83
N GLY A 325 -31.88 0.14 59.78
CA GLY A 325 -31.51 -1.05 60.55
C GLY A 325 -30.46 -0.80 61.63
N ILE A 326 -29.98 0.44 61.84
CA ILE A 326 -29.13 0.85 62.96
C ILE A 326 -29.98 1.49 64.02
N ILE A 327 -29.81 1.00 65.19
CA ILE A 327 -30.50 1.48 66.41
C ILE A 327 -29.51 2.22 67.29
N LYS A 328 -29.74 3.49 67.53
CA LYS A 328 -28.92 4.30 68.41
C LYS A 328 -29.80 4.79 69.57
N MET A 329 -29.42 4.42 70.77
CA MET A 329 -30.20 4.74 72.00
C MET A 329 -29.30 5.45 73.00
N LYS A 330 -29.81 6.51 73.60
CA LYS A 330 -29.20 7.10 74.81
C LYS A 330 -29.98 6.64 75.99
N ALA A 331 -29.26 6.18 77.00
CA ALA A 331 -29.88 5.69 78.26
C ALA A 331 -29.10 6.10 79.48
N GLU A 332 -29.82 6.13 80.59
CA GLU A 332 -29.31 6.43 81.89
C GLU A 332 -29.52 5.21 82.83
N SER A 333 -28.46 4.78 83.53
CA SER A 333 -28.48 3.69 84.51
C SER A 333 -28.04 4.18 85.87
N ARG A 334 -28.47 3.47 86.91
CA ARG A 334 -28.13 3.83 88.34
C ARG A 334 -26.74 3.36 88.75
N SER A 335 -26.13 2.41 88.01
CA SER A 335 -24.81 1.85 88.35
C SER A 335 -23.99 1.52 87.15
N MET A 336 -22.68 1.61 87.28
CA MET A 336 -21.71 1.18 86.26
C MET A 336 -21.77 -0.34 86.05
N ASP A 337 -22.04 -1.14 87.09
CA ASP A 337 -22.11 -2.60 86.99
C ASP A 337 -23.31 -3.10 86.18
N ASP A 338 -24.34 -2.29 86.02
CA ASP A 338 -25.52 -2.64 85.25
C ASP A 338 -25.25 -2.59 83.72
N LEU A 339 -24.24 -1.85 83.27
CA LEU A 339 -23.92 -1.72 81.86
C LEU A 339 -23.59 -3.06 81.20
N ALA A 340 -22.85 -3.94 81.90
CA ALA A 340 -22.51 -5.27 81.37
C ALA A 340 -23.78 -6.14 81.23
N LYS A 341 -24.70 -6.08 82.12
CA LYS A 341 -25.98 -6.80 82.09
C LYS A 341 -26.87 -6.28 80.95
N ILE A 342 -26.93 -4.96 80.84
CA ILE A 342 -27.69 -4.28 79.78
C ILE A 342 -27.15 -4.74 78.37
N LYS A 343 -25.83 -4.77 78.20
CA LYS A 343 -25.22 -5.23 76.95
C LYS A 343 -25.61 -6.68 76.61
N VAL A 344 -25.55 -7.59 77.58
CA VAL A 344 -25.93 -8.99 77.44
C VAL A 344 -27.41 -9.12 77.00
N LYS A 345 -28.30 -8.44 77.70
CA LYS A 345 -29.76 -8.47 77.45
C LYS A 345 -30.10 -7.88 76.08
N LEU A 346 -29.45 -6.79 75.71
CA LEU A 346 -29.63 -6.21 74.37
C LEU A 346 -29.09 -7.15 73.22
N SER A 347 -28.01 -7.88 73.52
CA SER A 347 -27.45 -8.84 72.57
C SER A 347 -28.34 -10.06 72.30
N GLU A 348 -29.40 -10.29 73.15
CA GLU A 348 -30.34 -11.39 72.90
C GLU A 348 -31.30 -11.14 71.73
N PHE A 349 -31.54 -9.87 71.37
CA PHE A 349 -32.47 -9.51 70.26
C PHE A 349 -31.93 -8.45 69.32
N LEU A 350 -30.70 -7.95 69.54
CA LEU A 350 -29.96 -7.04 68.63
C LEU A 350 -28.60 -7.61 68.31
N SER A 351 -28.13 -7.37 67.14
CA SER A 351 -26.77 -7.68 66.69
C SER A 351 -25.83 -6.47 66.84
N ASP A 352 -24.54 -6.70 66.97
CA ASP A 352 -23.49 -5.66 67.00
C ASP A 352 -23.68 -4.62 68.12
N VAL A 353 -24.14 -5.05 69.28
CA VAL A 353 -24.38 -4.16 70.41
C VAL A 353 -23.06 -3.58 70.96
N SER A 354 -22.88 -2.28 70.79
CA SER A 354 -21.75 -1.53 71.31
C SER A 354 -22.26 -0.42 72.25
N ILE A 355 -21.59 -0.23 73.42
CA ILE A 355 -21.86 0.83 74.37
C ILE A 355 -20.71 1.83 74.24
N SER A 356 -21.06 3.09 74.05
CA SER A 356 -20.11 4.20 73.90
C SER A 356 -20.57 5.42 74.69
N ASP A 357 -19.75 6.46 74.78
CA ASP A 357 -20.07 7.73 75.46
C ASP A 357 -20.51 7.59 76.97
N ILE A 358 -19.83 6.74 77.70
CA ILE A 358 -20.10 6.52 79.07
C ILE A 358 -19.67 7.76 79.94
N ARG A 359 -20.61 8.44 80.56
CA ARG A 359 -20.35 9.63 81.38
C ARG A 359 -21.02 9.51 82.74
N PRO A 360 -20.29 9.68 83.87
CA PRO A 360 -20.91 9.76 85.12
C PRO A 360 -21.68 11.09 85.26
N VAL A 361 -22.89 11.01 85.83
CA VAL A 361 -23.75 12.14 86.12
C VAL A 361 -23.93 12.23 87.65
N ASP A 362 -24.31 13.39 88.20
CA ASP A 362 -24.52 13.61 89.63
C ASP A 362 -25.45 12.55 90.24
N GLN A 363 -25.17 12.15 91.49
CA GLN A 363 -25.88 11.11 92.24
C GLN A 363 -25.60 9.64 91.85
N GLY A 364 -24.44 9.35 91.28
CA GLY A 364 -24.03 7.96 90.98
C GLY A 364 -24.68 7.35 89.77
N LYS A 365 -25.40 8.11 88.98
CA LYS A 365 -25.98 7.68 87.68
C LYS A 365 -24.98 7.76 86.57
N VAL A 366 -25.14 6.93 85.57
CA VAL A 366 -24.26 6.83 84.33
C VAL A 366 -25.10 7.00 83.09
N LEU A 367 -24.76 7.99 82.30
CA LEU A 367 -25.32 8.18 80.95
C LEU A 367 -24.43 7.43 79.92
N PHE A 368 -25.06 6.73 79.01
CA PHE A 368 -24.35 5.97 77.92
C PHE A 368 -25.16 5.95 76.67
N THR A 369 -24.45 5.71 75.54
CA THR A 369 -25.06 5.55 74.24
C THR A 369 -24.88 4.09 73.76
N VAL A 370 -25.97 3.44 73.36
CA VAL A 370 -25.97 2.12 72.78
C VAL A 370 -26.15 2.28 71.29
N VAL A 371 -25.27 1.60 70.50
CA VAL A 371 -25.43 1.45 69.08
C VAL A 371 -25.54 -0.04 68.78
N ALA A 372 -26.57 -0.43 68.07
CA ALA A 372 -26.83 -1.84 67.71
C ALA A 372 -27.50 -1.96 66.31
N ARG A 373 -27.58 -3.16 65.83
CA ARG A 373 -28.33 -3.48 64.59
C ARG A 373 -29.50 -4.41 64.89
N ASP A 374 -30.58 -4.22 64.18
CA ASP A 374 -31.70 -5.17 64.24
C ASP A 374 -31.30 -6.54 63.66
N GLN A 375 -31.62 -7.62 64.34
CA GLN A 375 -31.35 -9.00 63.87
C GLN A 375 -32.27 -9.46 62.74
N LEU A 376 -33.32 -8.70 62.44
CA LEU A 376 -34.36 -9.02 61.45
C LEU A 376 -34.24 -8.20 60.16
N SER A 377 -33.15 -7.44 60.00
CA SER A 377 -32.91 -6.65 58.83
C SER A 377 -31.99 -7.39 57.80
#